data_e1cfe46f164cfb9bad67013a4b0cf008
#
_entry.id   e1cfe46f164cfb9bad67013a4b0cf008
#
_cell.length_a   1.000
_cell.length_b   1.000
_cell.length_c   1.000
_cell.angle_alpha   90.00
_cell.angle_beta   90.00
_cell.angle_gamma   90.00
#
_symmetry.space_group_name_H-M   'P 1'
#
loop_
_entity.id
_entity.type
_entity.pdbx_description
1 polymer ?
#
loop_
_entity_poly.entity_id
_entity_poly.type
_entity_poly.pdbx_seq_one_letter_code
_entity_poly.pdbx_strand_id
1 'polypeptide(L)'
;LGDTPPYKEVTNMNNKNYDVIIAGCGAAGLYAALNLSRDLNVLVLSKRELTLCNSSLAQGGIAGVYDNPKDSPEYHKHDTFVAGGFENDPESTQVLVDEAYIDIGKLIELGADFDKCPDGSYHRTLDGGHGMNRIFHHADTTGLEIETTLLRNVQQLDNVEILENAVTVSYTHLT
;
A
#
# COMPACT_ATOMS: atom_id res chain seq x y z
N LEU A 1 -31.64 0.30 -5.84
CA LEU A 1 -30.86 -0.73 -6.48
C LEU A 1 -30.11 -0.03 -7.60
N GLY A 2 -28.87 0.44 -7.30
CA GLY A 2 -28.05 1.16 -8.25
C GLY A 2 -27.52 0.21 -9.32
N ASP A 3 -27.58 0.65 -10.58
CA ASP A 3 -27.05 -0.05 -11.73
C ASP A 3 -25.57 -0.35 -11.48
N THR A 4 -25.25 -1.62 -11.40
CA THR A 4 -23.87 -2.09 -11.41
C THR A 4 -23.28 -1.68 -12.76
N PRO A 5 -22.16 -0.92 -12.81
CA PRO A 5 -21.58 -0.57 -14.10
C PRO A 5 -21.27 -1.85 -14.86
N PRO A 6 -21.51 -1.87 -16.18
CA PRO A 6 -21.23 -3.05 -16.99
C PRO A 6 -19.73 -3.34 -16.90
N TYR A 7 -19.37 -4.44 -16.22
CA TYR A 7 -18.02 -4.94 -16.26
C TYR A 7 -17.68 -5.24 -17.72
N LYS A 8 -16.55 -4.73 -18.20
CA LYS A 8 -16.04 -5.16 -19.50
C LYS A 8 -15.73 -6.65 -19.40
N GLU A 9 -16.53 -7.48 -20.09
CA GLU A 9 -16.05 -8.82 -20.39
C GLU A 9 -14.78 -8.67 -21.23
N VAL A 10 -13.66 -9.08 -20.67
CA VAL A 10 -12.39 -9.07 -21.37
C VAL A 10 -12.33 -10.31 -22.26
N THR A 11 -13.17 -10.31 -23.30
CA THR A 11 -13.25 -11.36 -24.30
C THR A 11 -12.12 -11.33 -25.34
N ASN A 12 -11.27 -10.27 -25.31
CA ASN A 12 -10.14 -10.12 -26.20
C ASN A 12 -8.95 -9.45 -25.48
N MET A 13 -8.38 -10.11 -24.50
CA MET A 13 -6.97 -9.86 -24.18
C MET A 13 -6.18 -10.51 -25.32
N ASN A 14 -5.78 -9.70 -26.33
CA ASN A 14 -4.92 -10.11 -27.43
C ASN A 14 -3.78 -10.98 -26.89
N ASN A 15 -3.86 -12.27 -26.94
CA ASN A 15 -2.85 -13.29 -26.61
C ASN A 15 -1.58 -12.81 -25.88
N LYS A 16 -1.72 -11.84 -24.97
CA LYS A 16 -0.64 -11.39 -24.11
C LYS A 16 -0.48 -12.39 -22.97
N ASN A 17 0.72 -12.87 -22.80
CA ASN A 17 1.09 -13.68 -21.64
C ASN A 17 1.63 -12.77 -20.55
N TYR A 18 1.17 -12.95 -19.34
CA TYR A 18 1.70 -12.29 -18.15
C TYR A 18 2.34 -13.34 -17.25
N ASP A 19 3.48 -12.96 -16.68
CA ASP A 19 4.20 -13.80 -15.71
C ASP A 19 3.56 -13.68 -14.32
N VAL A 20 2.99 -12.50 -14.02
CA VAL A 20 2.32 -12.21 -12.74
C VAL A 20 1.03 -11.44 -12.98
N ILE A 21 -0.02 -11.85 -12.27
CA ILE A 21 -1.30 -11.12 -12.22
C ILE A 21 -1.56 -10.70 -10.77
N ILE A 22 -1.72 -9.39 -10.55
CA ILE A 22 -2.05 -8.80 -9.25
C ILE A 22 -3.53 -8.41 -9.25
N ALA A 23 -4.33 -9.05 -8.42
CA ALA A 23 -5.76 -8.75 -8.29
C ALA A 23 -6.00 -7.72 -7.18
N GLY A 24 -6.08 -6.46 -7.56
CA GLY A 24 -6.28 -5.30 -6.69
C GLY A 24 -5.21 -4.24 -6.90
N CYS A 25 -5.65 -2.99 -7.05
CA CYS A 25 -4.78 -1.83 -7.28
C CYS A 25 -4.65 -0.93 -6.03
N GLY A 26 -4.99 -1.40 -4.85
CA GLY A 26 -4.71 -0.67 -3.61
C GLY A 26 -3.22 -0.69 -3.26
N ALA A 27 -2.84 -0.02 -2.19
CA ALA A 27 -1.43 0.15 -1.78
C ALA A 27 -0.62 -1.15 -1.82
N ALA A 28 -1.16 -2.26 -1.32
CA ALA A 28 -0.47 -3.55 -1.33
C ALA A 28 -0.18 -4.07 -2.75
N GLY A 29 -1.17 -3.97 -3.67
CA GLY A 29 -1.00 -4.43 -5.05
C GLY A 29 -0.03 -3.56 -5.84
N LEU A 30 -0.11 -2.25 -5.70
CA LEU A 30 0.81 -1.31 -6.34
C LEU A 30 2.23 -1.45 -5.80
N TYR A 31 2.37 -1.59 -4.49
CA TYR A 31 3.68 -1.80 -3.87
C TYR A 31 4.30 -3.13 -4.29
N ALA A 32 3.51 -4.21 -4.39
CA ALA A 32 3.96 -5.47 -4.95
C ALA A 32 4.47 -5.30 -6.39
N ALA A 33 3.72 -4.61 -7.26
CA ALA A 33 4.12 -4.37 -8.65
C ALA A 33 5.46 -3.62 -8.76
N LEU A 34 5.70 -2.63 -7.87
CA LEU A 34 6.95 -1.88 -7.81
C LEU A 34 8.15 -2.73 -7.40
N ASN A 35 7.94 -3.78 -6.63
CA ASN A 35 9.01 -4.66 -6.11
C ASN A 35 9.27 -5.90 -6.98
N LEU A 36 8.49 -6.12 -8.04
CA LEU A 36 8.75 -7.22 -8.99
C LEU A 36 9.92 -6.88 -9.93
N SER A 37 10.58 -7.94 -10.45
CA SER A 37 11.61 -7.81 -11.48
C SER A 37 11.06 -7.13 -12.74
N ARG A 38 11.86 -6.28 -13.35
CA ARG A 38 11.51 -5.61 -14.62
C ARG A 38 11.49 -6.54 -15.82
N ASP A 39 12.00 -7.75 -15.68
CA ASP A 39 11.94 -8.80 -16.71
C ASP A 39 10.60 -9.52 -16.76
N LEU A 40 9.74 -9.32 -15.76
CA LEU A 40 8.41 -9.94 -15.68
C LEU A 40 7.35 -9.05 -16.31
N ASN A 41 6.48 -9.62 -17.14
CA ASN A 41 5.27 -8.95 -17.63
C ASN A 41 4.18 -9.04 -16.55
N VAL A 42 3.77 -7.90 -16.03
CA VAL A 42 2.83 -7.84 -14.90
C VAL A 42 1.51 -7.24 -15.33
N LEU A 43 0.41 -7.85 -14.94
CA LEU A 43 -0.93 -7.31 -15.06
C LEU A 43 -1.50 -6.97 -13.70
N VAL A 44 -1.89 -5.72 -13.49
CA VAL A 44 -2.63 -5.28 -12.31
C VAL A 44 -4.09 -5.10 -12.67
N LEU A 45 -4.99 -5.76 -11.94
CA LEU A 45 -6.44 -5.68 -12.15
C LEU A 45 -7.08 -4.77 -11.12
N SER A 46 -7.86 -3.81 -11.57
CA SER A 46 -8.71 -2.99 -10.71
C SER A 46 -10.18 -3.24 -10.97
N LYS A 47 -10.94 -3.54 -9.91
CA LYS A 47 -12.40 -3.72 -10.00
C LYS A 47 -13.13 -2.44 -10.40
N ARG A 48 -12.57 -1.29 -10.06
CA ARG A 48 -13.12 0.05 -10.30
C ARG A 48 -12.04 0.96 -10.88
N GLU A 49 -12.33 2.25 -10.91
CA GLU A 49 -11.35 3.30 -11.19
C GLU A 49 -10.18 3.21 -10.21
N LEU A 50 -8.98 3.50 -10.68
CA LEU A 50 -7.72 3.28 -9.93
C LEU A 50 -7.67 4.03 -8.59
N THR A 51 -8.26 5.22 -8.54
CA THR A 51 -8.26 6.06 -7.33
C THR A 51 -9.37 5.69 -6.34
N LEU A 52 -10.25 4.74 -6.67
CA LEU A 52 -11.38 4.34 -5.83
C LEU A 52 -11.10 2.99 -5.14
N CYS A 53 -10.24 2.99 -4.15
CA CYS A 53 -9.91 1.84 -3.33
C CYS A 53 -9.94 2.19 -1.83
N ASN A 54 -9.94 1.18 -0.97
CA ASN A 54 -9.94 1.41 0.48
C ASN A 54 -8.67 2.12 0.96
N SER A 55 -7.54 1.90 0.28
CA SER A 55 -6.28 2.58 0.62
C SER A 55 -6.40 4.10 0.43
N SER A 56 -7.02 4.55 -0.67
CA SER A 56 -7.20 5.98 -0.93
C SER A 56 -8.19 6.67 0.03
N LEU A 57 -9.07 5.90 0.67
CA LEU A 57 -10.05 6.40 1.64
C LEU A 57 -9.51 6.41 3.08
N ALA A 58 -8.32 5.90 3.33
CA ALA A 58 -7.71 5.88 4.65
C ALA A 58 -7.26 7.29 5.05
N GLN A 59 -7.79 7.79 6.17
CA GLN A 59 -7.54 9.16 6.65
C GLN A 59 -6.43 9.23 7.69
N GLY A 60 -6.22 8.15 8.45
CA GLY A 60 -5.26 8.10 9.56
C GLY A 60 -3.84 8.40 9.12
N GLY A 61 -2.95 7.50 9.37
CA GLY A 61 -1.56 7.64 8.96
C GLY A 61 -0.91 6.27 8.82
N ILE A 62 0.37 6.26 8.51
CA ILE A 62 1.17 5.05 8.51
C ILE A 62 2.12 5.07 9.70
N ALA A 63 2.06 4.02 10.53
CA ALA A 63 2.88 3.89 11.71
C ALA A 63 4.24 3.26 11.38
N GLY A 64 5.32 3.87 11.87
CA GLY A 64 6.63 3.23 11.76
C GLY A 64 7.72 3.98 12.51
N VAL A 65 8.70 3.22 12.98
CA VAL A 65 9.89 3.78 13.61
C VAL A 65 10.85 4.21 12.50
N TYR A 66 10.92 5.51 12.25
CA TYR A 66 11.77 6.08 11.24
C TYR A 66 12.37 7.38 11.74
N ASP A 67 13.70 7.45 11.76
CA ASP A 67 14.47 8.63 12.20
C ASP A 67 13.97 9.24 13.53
N ASN A 68 13.74 8.35 14.52
CA ASN A 68 13.31 8.75 15.87
C ASN A 68 14.13 8.02 16.94
N PRO A 69 15.15 8.65 17.51
CA PRO A 69 16.03 8.00 18.48
C PRO A 69 15.39 7.69 19.84
N LYS A 70 14.16 8.16 20.08
CA LYS A 70 13.40 7.89 21.31
C LYS A 70 12.42 6.72 21.15
N ASP A 71 12.27 6.17 19.95
CA ASP A 71 11.37 5.09 19.63
C ASP A 71 12.16 3.84 19.20
N SER A 72 11.53 2.68 19.23
CA SER A 72 12.15 1.44 18.75
C SER A 72 11.11 0.48 18.18
N PRO A 73 11.52 -0.48 17.32
CA PRO A 73 10.64 -1.55 16.86
C PRO A 73 10.02 -2.35 17.99
N GLU A 74 10.70 -2.55 19.11
CA GLU A 74 10.17 -3.25 20.30
C GLU A 74 9.02 -2.47 20.93
N TYR A 75 9.12 -1.13 21.05
CA TYR A 75 8.01 -0.30 21.52
C TYR A 75 6.84 -0.35 20.56
N HIS A 76 7.11 -0.26 19.25
CA HIS A 76 6.07 -0.37 18.24
C HIS A 76 5.38 -1.73 18.29
N LYS A 77 6.13 -2.82 18.40
CA LYS A 77 5.62 -4.16 18.57
C LYS A 77 4.74 -4.30 19.80
N HIS A 78 5.21 -3.79 20.95
CA HIS A 78 4.46 -3.82 22.20
C HIS A 78 3.11 -3.09 22.07
N ASP A 79 3.10 -1.87 21.53
CA ASP A 79 1.90 -1.08 21.32
C ASP A 79 0.91 -1.82 20.40
N THR A 80 1.42 -2.46 19.34
CA THR A 80 0.63 -3.26 18.40
C THR A 80 -0.03 -4.47 19.10
N PHE A 81 0.70 -5.17 19.99
CA PHE A 81 0.13 -6.26 20.77
C PHE A 81 -0.94 -5.79 21.74
N VAL A 82 -0.69 -4.68 22.44
CA VAL A 82 -1.67 -4.09 23.37
C VAL A 82 -2.95 -3.70 22.64
N ALA A 83 -2.83 -3.01 21.49
CA ALA A 83 -3.98 -2.60 20.68
C ALA A 83 -4.77 -3.78 20.12
N GLY A 84 -4.09 -4.88 19.79
CA GLY A 84 -4.70 -6.12 19.31
C GLY A 84 -5.18 -7.06 20.40
N GLY A 85 -5.13 -6.65 21.70
CA GLY A 85 -5.51 -7.52 22.82
C GLY A 85 -4.66 -8.77 22.95
N PHE A 86 -3.43 -8.75 22.44
CA PHE A 86 -2.49 -9.89 22.40
C PHE A 86 -2.96 -11.08 21.54
N GLU A 87 -3.93 -10.87 20.65
CA GLU A 87 -4.40 -11.87 19.67
C GLU A 87 -3.63 -11.80 18.34
N ASN A 88 -2.66 -10.90 18.23
CA ASN A 88 -1.84 -10.72 17.03
C ASN A 88 -0.97 -11.95 16.75
N ASP A 89 -0.77 -12.28 15.48
CA ASP A 89 0.27 -13.21 15.08
C ASP A 89 1.66 -12.61 15.34
N PRO A 90 2.51 -13.27 16.15
CA PRO A 90 3.80 -12.70 16.56
C PRO A 90 4.80 -12.52 15.43
N GLU A 91 4.80 -13.45 14.45
CA GLU A 91 5.74 -13.41 13.32
C GLU A 91 5.36 -12.28 12.36
N SER A 92 4.08 -12.19 12.00
CA SER A 92 3.57 -11.10 11.15
C SER A 92 3.77 -9.73 11.79
N THR A 93 3.55 -9.61 13.11
CA THR A 93 3.79 -8.36 13.85
C THR A 93 5.27 -7.99 13.85
N GLN A 94 6.17 -8.97 13.97
CA GLN A 94 7.60 -8.72 13.90
C GLN A 94 8.01 -8.18 12.52
N VAL A 95 7.57 -8.83 11.45
CA VAL A 95 7.83 -8.37 10.07
C VAL A 95 7.35 -6.94 9.88
N LEU A 96 6.11 -6.64 10.30
CA LEU A 96 5.52 -5.30 10.17
C LEU A 96 6.38 -4.22 10.82
N VAL A 97 6.87 -4.44 12.04
CA VAL A 97 7.63 -3.40 12.77
C VAL A 97 9.07 -3.28 12.30
N ASP A 98 9.69 -4.39 11.89
CA ASP A 98 11.07 -4.41 11.42
C ASP A 98 11.21 -3.79 10.03
N GLU A 99 10.23 -4.04 9.15
CA GLU A 99 10.25 -3.52 7.78
C GLU A 99 9.78 -2.07 7.67
N ALA A 100 9.05 -1.55 8.69
CA ALA A 100 8.48 -0.20 8.66
C ALA A 100 9.49 0.90 8.32
N TYR A 101 10.74 0.80 8.79
CA TYR A 101 11.78 1.77 8.46
C TYR A 101 12.10 1.78 6.97
N ILE A 102 12.23 0.60 6.38
CA ILE A 102 12.56 0.44 4.95
C ILE A 102 11.39 0.92 4.10
N ASP A 103 10.17 0.52 4.45
CA ASP A 103 8.97 0.81 3.65
C ASP A 103 8.59 2.28 3.69
N ILE A 104 8.68 2.93 4.85
CA ILE A 104 8.46 4.38 4.96
C ILE A 104 9.54 5.13 4.17
N GLY A 105 10.82 4.72 4.31
CA GLY A 105 11.91 5.29 3.53
C GLY A 105 11.65 5.18 2.03
N LYS A 106 11.17 4.03 1.57
CA LYS A 106 10.84 3.79 0.17
C LYS A 106 9.67 4.66 -0.32
N LEU A 107 8.63 4.83 0.48
CA LEU A 107 7.53 5.75 0.13
C LEU A 107 8.03 7.19 -0.03
N ILE A 108 8.94 7.63 0.85
CA ILE A 108 9.58 8.95 0.77
C ILE A 108 10.42 9.07 -0.51
N GLU A 109 11.22 8.06 -0.84
CA GLU A 109 12.03 8.01 -2.07
C GLU A 109 11.15 8.05 -3.33
N LEU A 110 9.99 7.40 -3.30
CA LEU A 110 9.00 7.42 -4.38
C LEU A 110 8.28 8.76 -4.49
N GLY A 111 8.48 9.67 -3.53
CA GLY A 111 7.97 11.02 -3.53
C GLY A 111 6.65 11.20 -2.77
N ALA A 112 6.36 10.37 -1.77
CA ALA A 112 5.24 10.60 -0.86
C ALA A 112 5.48 11.86 -0.03
N ASP A 113 4.50 12.77 -0.04
CA ASP A 113 4.60 14.07 0.61
C ASP A 113 3.97 14.02 2.02
N PHE A 114 4.72 13.47 2.97
CA PHE A 114 4.32 13.51 4.37
C PHE A 114 4.55 14.88 4.98
N ASP A 115 3.66 15.30 5.88
CA ASP A 115 3.72 16.59 6.57
C ASP A 115 5.05 16.77 7.32
N LYS A 116 5.55 18.03 7.31
CA LYS A 116 6.82 18.39 7.91
C LYS A 116 6.66 19.50 8.94
N CYS A 117 7.52 19.46 9.94
CA CYS A 117 7.72 20.55 10.88
C CYS A 117 8.45 21.74 10.22
N PRO A 118 8.44 22.94 10.85
CA PRO A 118 9.16 24.10 10.32
C PRO A 118 10.67 23.91 10.15
N ASP A 119 11.27 22.97 10.88
CA ASP A 119 12.69 22.62 10.80
C ASP A 119 13.01 21.61 9.68
N GLY A 120 11.98 21.16 8.94
CA GLY A 120 12.10 20.20 7.86
C GLY A 120 12.03 18.73 8.29
N SER A 121 11.99 18.43 9.58
CA SER A 121 11.74 17.06 10.08
C SER A 121 10.30 16.63 9.80
N TYR A 122 10.06 15.31 9.72
CA TYR A 122 8.69 14.81 9.54
C TYR A 122 7.83 15.05 10.77
N HIS A 123 6.66 15.63 10.56
CA HIS A 123 5.64 15.74 11.61
C HIS A 123 5.02 14.37 11.84
N ARG A 124 4.96 13.95 13.10
CA ARG A 124 4.41 12.64 13.50
C ARG A 124 3.41 12.83 14.63
N THR A 125 2.30 12.16 14.54
CA THR A 125 1.25 12.21 15.55
C THR A 125 1.28 11.01 16.48
N LEU A 126 0.62 11.18 17.62
CA LEU A 126 0.34 10.13 18.59
C LEU A 126 -1.12 9.73 18.42
N ASP A 127 -1.37 8.58 17.79
CA ASP A 127 -2.72 8.12 17.50
C ASP A 127 -2.80 6.58 17.49
N GLY A 128 -3.99 6.01 17.42
CA GLY A 128 -4.21 4.58 17.25
C GLY A 128 -3.70 3.68 18.38
N GLY A 129 -3.56 4.22 19.61
CA GLY A 129 -3.05 3.47 20.75
C GLY A 129 -1.52 3.36 20.83
N HIS A 130 -0.79 4.05 19.95
CA HIS A 130 0.67 4.09 20.03
C HIS A 130 1.14 4.93 21.21
N GLY A 131 2.19 4.47 21.92
CA GLY A 131 2.82 5.18 23.02
C GLY A 131 3.83 6.25 22.60
N MET A 132 4.22 6.29 21.31
CA MET A 132 5.20 7.21 20.75
C MET A 132 4.67 7.86 19.48
N ASN A 133 5.14 9.10 19.19
CA ASN A 133 4.81 9.81 17.95
C ASN A 133 5.53 9.13 16.78
N ARG A 134 4.86 8.21 16.09
CA ARG A 134 5.38 7.45 14.95
C ARG A 134 4.46 7.42 13.74
N ILE A 135 3.33 8.14 13.79
CA ILE A 135 2.36 8.15 12.72
C ILE A 135 2.74 9.25 11.71
N PHE A 136 3.16 8.85 10.53
CA PHE A 136 3.35 9.73 9.38
C PHE A 136 2.01 9.99 8.73
N HIS A 137 1.76 11.22 8.32
CA HIS A 137 0.50 11.62 7.72
C HIS A 137 0.70 12.71 6.67
N HIS A 138 -0.31 12.86 5.82
CA HIS A 138 -0.47 13.99 4.91
C HIS A 138 -1.86 14.57 5.15
N ALA A 139 -1.93 15.61 5.98
CA ALA A 139 -3.18 16.16 6.50
C ALA A 139 -4.13 15.04 7.01
N ASP A 140 -5.34 14.95 6.45
CA ASP A 140 -6.34 13.91 6.70
C ASP A 140 -6.55 12.98 5.48
N THR A 141 -5.60 12.96 4.55
CA THR A 141 -5.66 12.24 3.27
C THR A 141 -4.44 11.35 3.02
N THR A 142 -3.85 10.81 4.08
CA THR A 142 -2.61 10.04 4.00
C THR A 142 -2.71 8.86 3.05
N GLY A 143 -3.83 8.13 3.08
CA GLY A 143 -4.04 7.01 2.18
C GLY A 143 -4.08 7.41 0.72
N LEU A 144 -4.72 8.54 0.41
CA LEU A 144 -4.77 9.08 -0.96
C LEU A 144 -3.37 9.49 -1.45
N GLU A 145 -2.57 10.12 -0.59
CA GLU A 145 -1.19 10.50 -0.91
C GLU A 145 -0.33 9.28 -1.22
N ILE A 146 -0.36 8.25 -0.36
CA ILE A 146 0.37 7.00 -0.57
C ILE A 146 -0.08 6.32 -1.87
N GLU A 147 -1.39 6.17 -2.06
CA GLU A 147 -1.97 5.51 -3.23
C GLU A 147 -1.59 6.24 -4.53
N THR A 148 -1.73 7.55 -4.57
CA THR A 148 -1.39 8.38 -5.73
C THR A 148 0.10 8.30 -6.05
N THR A 149 0.95 8.31 -5.04
CA THR A 149 2.40 8.17 -5.20
C THR A 149 2.76 6.80 -5.76
N LEU A 150 2.22 5.72 -5.20
CA LEU A 150 2.47 4.37 -5.70
C LEU A 150 1.98 4.19 -7.13
N LEU A 151 0.75 4.63 -7.42
CA LEU A 151 0.14 4.54 -8.75
C LEU A 151 0.96 5.29 -9.81
N ARG A 152 1.35 6.53 -9.52
CA ARG A 152 2.20 7.33 -10.40
C ARG A 152 3.50 6.61 -10.75
N ASN A 153 4.13 5.96 -9.78
CA ASN A 153 5.38 5.23 -10.02
C ASN A 153 5.14 3.92 -10.79
N VAL A 154 4.06 3.18 -10.52
CA VAL A 154 3.71 1.98 -11.29
C VAL A 154 3.40 2.30 -12.75
N GLN A 155 2.70 3.41 -13.01
CA GLN A 155 2.38 3.86 -14.37
C GLN A 155 3.60 4.23 -15.23
N GLN A 156 4.77 4.42 -14.60
CA GLN A 156 6.03 4.67 -15.31
C GLN A 156 6.76 3.37 -15.71
N LEU A 157 6.23 2.21 -15.34
CA LEU A 157 6.84 0.92 -15.60
C LEU A 157 6.37 0.35 -16.94
N ASP A 158 7.29 0.16 -17.88
CA ASP A 158 6.98 -0.38 -19.22
C ASP A 158 6.52 -1.85 -19.19
N ASN A 159 6.86 -2.59 -18.13
CA ASN A 159 6.54 -4.00 -17.94
C ASN A 159 5.25 -4.25 -17.15
N VAL A 160 4.54 -3.20 -16.73
CA VAL A 160 3.28 -3.30 -15.97
C VAL A 160 2.13 -2.75 -16.79
N GLU A 161 1.12 -3.56 -17.00
CA GLU A 161 -0.17 -3.15 -17.57
C GLU A 161 -1.22 -3.08 -16.45
N ILE A 162 -2.03 -2.02 -16.46
CA ILE A 162 -3.12 -1.85 -15.50
C ILE A 162 -4.45 -1.91 -16.25
N LEU A 163 -5.35 -2.77 -15.79
CA LEU A 163 -6.68 -2.93 -16.36
C LEU A 163 -7.74 -2.55 -15.33
N GLU A 164 -8.45 -1.45 -15.60
CA GLU A 164 -9.57 -0.97 -14.79
C GLU A 164 -10.90 -1.63 -15.16
N ASN A 165 -11.84 -1.58 -14.23
CA ASN A 165 -13.19 -2.13 -14.40
C ASN A 165 -13.20 -3.62 -14.75
N ALA A 166 -12.22 -4.36 -14.21
CA ALA A 166 -12.02 -5.79 -14.39
C ALA A 166 -12.25 -6.54 -13.08
N VAL A 167 -13.00 -7.63 -13.15
CA VAL A 167 -13.32 -8.47 -11.99
C VAL A 167 -12.79 -9.87 -12.21
N THR A 168 -12.00 -10.34 -11.26
CA THR A 168 -11.59 -11.74 -11.19
C THR A 168 -12.75 -12.56 -10.62
N VAL A 169 -13.33 -13.46 -11.41
CA VAL A 169 -14.46 -14.29 -10.99
C VAL A 169 -14.03 -15.66 -10.49
N SER A 170 -12.94 -16.20 -11.04
CA SER A 170 -12.34 -17.47 -10.62
C SER A 170 -10.90 -17.58 -11.11
N TYR A 171 -10.14 -18.49 -10.52
CA TYR A 171 -8.83 -18.91 -11.02
C TYR A 171 -8.71 -20.43 -10.90
N THR A 172 -7.86 -21.04 -11.74
CA THR A 172 -7.60 -22.48 -11.71
C THR A 172 -6.09 -22.69 -11.67
N HIS A 173 -5.63 -23.52 -10.73
CA HIS A 173 -4.27 -24.04 -10.76
C HIS A 173 -4.20 -25.21 -11.72
N LEU A 174 -3.30 -25.11 -12.70
CA LEU A 174 -2.88 -26.24 -13.49
C LEU A 174 -1.71 -26.90 -12.76
N THR A 175 -1.95 -28.07 -12.18
CA THR A 175 -0.91 -28.92 -11.57
C THR A 175 -0.24 -29.78 -12.65
#